data_9c70fe5f36b33485921aa0bddc72da93
#
_entry.id   9c70fe5f36b33485921aa0bddc72da93
#
_cell.length_a   1.000
_cell.length_b   1.000
_cell.length_c   1.000
_cell.angle_alpha   90.00
_cell.angle_beta   90.00
_cell.angle_gamma   90.00
#
_symmetry.space_group_name_H-M   'P 1'
#
loop_
_entity.id
_entity.type
_entity.pdbx_description
1 polymer ?
#
loop_
_entity_poly.entity_id
_entity_poly.type
_entity_poly.pdbx_seq_one_letter_code
_entity_poly.pdbx_strand_id
1 'polypeptide(L)'
;GIRDAQESRGLGDVYKRQLYMFKKRENVKEIEEGKLLSPKFDNNGLIPVVTTCASTKEILMHGYMNVEALKLTMETKEAHYWSRSRNQIWHKGKTSGFVQKVKELRIDDDQDSIWMSVDIGEGASCHVGYRSCFYRSIPLGKIDNARNIEMKFEEKEKKFDPEKVYKGQPNPTKI
;
A
#
# COMPACT_ATOMS: atom_id res chain seq x y z
N GLY A 1 5.38 -31.96 -16.18
CA GLY A 1 4.38 -31.28 -17.03
C GLY A 1 2.96 -31.24 -16.46
N ILE A 2 2.64 -32.05 -15.38
CA ILE A 2 1.27 -32.12 -14.79
C ILE A 2 1.14 -31.19 -13.57
N ARG A 3 2.21 -30.90 -12.85
CA ARG A 3 2.18 -30.00 -11.67
C ARG A 3 1.95 -28.52 -12.04
N ASP A 4 2.56 -28.02 -13.08
CA ASP A 4 2.43 -26.61 -13.51
C ASP A 4 1.01 -26.27 -14.00
N ALA A 5 0.30 -27.24 -14.61
CA ALA A 5 -1.07 -27.04 -15.07
C ALA A 5 -2.10 -26.98 -13.92
N GLN A 6 -1.81 -27.60 -12.79
CA GLN A 6 -2.69 -27.64 -11.63
C GLN A 6 -2.53 -26.37 -10.77
N GLU A 7 -1.31 -25.85 -10.64
CA GLU A 7 -1.02 -24.56 -9.96
C GLU A 7 -1.59 -23.38 -10.75
N SER A 8 -1.49 -23.39 -12.08
CA SER A 8 -2.07 -22.33 -12.92
C SER A 8 -3.61 -22.32 -12.90
N ARG A 9 -4.26 -23.47 -12.76
CA ARG A 9 -5.72 -23.55 -12.60
C ARG A 9 -6.18 -23.03 -11.22
N GLY A 10 -5.44 -23.31 -10.17
CA GLY A 10 -5.73 -22.80 -8.82
C GLY A 10 -5.62 -21.28 -8.70
N LEU A 11 -4.61 -20.67 -9.29
CA LEU A 11 -4.43 -19.22 -9.35
C LEU A 11 -5.55 -18.53 -10.15
N GLY A 12 -5.96 -19.11 -11.28
CA GLY A 12 -7.05 -18.58 -12.09
C GLY A 12 -8.42 -18.64 -11.38
N ASP A 13 -8.68 -19.66 -10.60
CA ASP A 13 -9.94 -19.81 -9.85
C ASP A 13 -9.99 -18.92 -8.61
N VAL A 14 -8.88 -18.72 -7.91
CA VAL A 14 -8.77 -17.76 -6.80
C VAL A 14 -8.95 -16.33 -7.34
N TYR A 15 -8.31 -16.00 -8.45
CA TYR A 15 -8.46 -14.69 -9.11
C TYR A 15 -9.90 -14.44 -9.58
N LYS A 16 -10.55 -15.43 -10.19
CA LYS A 16 -11.97 -15.32 -10.60
C LYS A 16 -12.90 -15.15 -9.41
N ARG A 17 -12.74 -15.89 -8.31
CA ARG A 17 -13.55 -15.74 -7.10
C ARG A 17 -13.37 -14.36 -6.44
N GLN A 18 -12.18 -13.78 -6.51
CA GLN A 18 -11.89 -12.44 -6.00
C GLN A 18 -12.63 -11.34 -6.79
N LEU A 19 -12.79 -11.52 -8.12
CA LEU A 19 -13.52 -10.58 -8.97
C LEU A 19 -15.02 -10.49 -8.66
N TYR A 20 -15.61 -11.51 -8.01
CA TYR A 20 -17.04 -11.53 -7.65
C TYR A 20 -17.34 -10.87 -6.29
N MET A 21 -16.32 -10.40 -5.55
CA MET A 21 -16.55 -9.75 -4.26
C MET A 21 -17.14 -8.35 -4.42
N PHE A 22 -16.76 -7.64 -5.46
CA PHE A 22 -17.23 -6.29 -5.77
C PHE A 22 -18.12 -6.29 -7.01
N LYS A 23 -18.88 -5.21 -7.21
CA LYS A 23 -19.72 -5.10 -8.42
C LYS A 23 -18.83 -5.17 -9.67
N LYS A 24 -19.32 -5.89 -10.69
CA LYS A 24 -18.65 -5.96 -11.99
C LYS A 24 -18.69 -4.59 -12.69
N ARG A 25 -17.62 -4.24 -13.36
CA ARG A 25 -17.44 -3.00 -14.10
C ARG A 25 -18.06 -3.14 -15.50
N GLU A 26 -19.25 -2.60 -15.72
CA GLU A 26 -20.01 -2.79 -16.97
C GLU A 26 -20.36 -1.45 -17.65
N ASN A 27 -20.44 -0.37 -16.90
CA ASN A 27 -20.90 0.92 -17.38
C ASN A 27 -20.06 2.05 -16.77
N VAL A 28 -19.45 2.89 -17.61
CA VAL A 28 -18.56 3.98 -17.18
C VAL A 28 -19.29 4.95 -16.26
N LYS A 29 -20.51 5.39 -16.61
CA LYS A 29 -21.28 6.32 -15.78
C LYS A 29 -21.61 5.74 -14.40
N GLU A 30 -21.89 4.46 -14.30
CA GLU A 30 -22.12 3.81 -13.01
C GLU A 30 -20.83 3.69 -12.17
N ILE A 31 -19.68 3.60 -12.81
CA ILE A 31 -18.37 3.57 -12.13
C ILE A 31 -18.04 4.96 -11.59
N GLU A 32 -18.15 6.00 -12.39
CA GLU A 32 -17.72 7.36 -12.06
C GLU A 32 -18.74 8.12 -11.19
N GLU A 33 -20.04 7.93 -11.42
CA GLU A 33 -21.10 8.67 -10.74
C GLU A 33 -21.98 7.81 -9.83
N GLY A 34 -21.81 6.49 -9.86
CA GLY A 34 -22.61 5.53 -9.09
C GLY A 34 -22.18 5.43 -7.63
N LYS A 35 -22.94 4.66 -6.84
CA LYS A 35 -22.70 4.46 -5.39
C LYS A 35 -22.09 3.11 -5.04
N LEU A 36 -21.91 2.23 -6.02
CA LEU A 36 -21.44 0.88 -5.77
C LEU A 36 -19.93 0.79 -5.96
N LEU A 37 -19.27 0.15 -4.98
CA LEU A 37 -17.84 -0.10 -5.03
C LEU A 37 -17.52 -1.17 -6.10
N SER A 38 -16.71 -0.78 -7.09
CA SER A 38 -16.33 -1.59 -8.24
C SER A 38 -14.85 -1.35 -8.59
N PRO A 39 -13.90 -1.71 -7.67
CA PRO A 39 -12.50 -1.36 -7.82
C PRO A 39 -11.87 -1.98 -9.06
N LYS A 40 -10.97 -1.23 -9.70
CA LYS A 40 -10.17 -1.71 -10.81
C LYS A 40 -8.79 -2.12 -10.32
N PHE A 41 -8.57 -3.41 -10.28
CA PHE A 41 -7.25 -3.95 -10.03
C PHE A 41 -6.47 -4.08 -11.33
N ASP A 42 -5.16 -3.91 -11.26
CA ASP A 42 -4.26 -4.09 -12.41
C ASP A 42 -4.17 -5.57 -12.85
N ASN A 43 -3.37 -5.84 -13.88
CA ASN A 43 -3.17 -7.19 -14.41
C ASN A 43 -2.53 -8.17 -13.39
N ASN A 44 -1.97 -7.67 -12.31
CA ASN A 44 -1.42 -8.46 -11.19
C ASN A 44 -2.44 -8.61 -10.04
N GLY A 45 -3.67 -8.10 -10.21
CA GLY A 45 -4.70 -8.10 -9.17
C GLY A 45 -4.44 -7.10 -8.05
N LEU A 46 -3.74 -6.00 -8.33
CA LEU A 46 -3.36 -5.00 -7.35
C LEU A 46 -3.97 -3.63 -7.66
N ILE A 47 -4.32 -2.90 -6.60
CA ILE A 47 -4.73 -1.49 -6.64
C ILE A 47 -3.76 -0.67 -5.81
N PRO A 48 -3.26 0.48 -6.30
CA PRO A 48 -2.39 1.36 -5.55
C PRO A 48 -3.13 2.05 -4.40
N VAL A 49 -2.39 2.31 -3.31
CA VAL A 49 -2.92 2.97 -2.11
C VAL A 49 -1.95 4.05 -1.66
N VAL A 50 -2.43 5.29 -1.57
CA VAL A 50 -1.73 6.39 -0.90
C VAL A 50 -2.26 6.50 0.52
N THR A 51 -1.37 6.47 1.51
CA THR A 51 -1.74 6.52 2.93
C THR A 51 -1.29 7.83 3.55
N THR A 52 -2.21 8.53 4.22
CA THR A 52 -1.95 9.79 4.92
C THR A 52 -2.25 9.69 6.41
N CYS A 53 -1.62 10.54 7.20
CA CYS A 53 -1.96 10.73 8.61
C CYS A 53 -3.31 11.44 8.75
N ALA A 54 -4.21 10.92 9.58
CA ALA A 54 -5.56 11.48 9.77
C ALA A 54 -5.52 12.89 10.39
N SER A 55 -4.59 13.15 11.31
CA SER A 55 -4.46 14.43 12.00
C SER A 55 -3.69 15.48 11.21
N THR A 56 -2.53 15.12 10.65
CA THR A 56 -1.62 16.09 9.99
C THR A 56 -1.82 16.19 8.49
N LYS A 57 -2.50 15.23 7.88
CA LYS A 57 -2.66 15.06 6.41
C LYS A 57 -1.36 14.77 5.67
N GLU A 58 -0.27 14.57 6.39
CA GLU A 58 1.02 14.15 5.84
C GLU A 58 0.89 12.83 5.09
N ILE A 59 1.55 12.72 3.93
CA ILE A 59 1.66 11.46 3.21
C ILE A 59 2.63 10.56 3.97
N LEU A 60 2.16 9.40 4.40
CA LEU A 60 2.95 8.46 5.18
C LEU A 60 3.63 7.41 4.32
N MET A 61 2.91 6.85 3.37
CA MET A 61 3.44 5.81 2.49
C MET A 61 2.57 5.60 1.26
N HIS A 62 3.15 4.93 0.28
CA HIS A 62 2.45 4.33 -0.84
C HIS A 62 2.60 2.81 -0.76
N GLY A 63 1.53 2.10 -1.09
CA GLY A 63 1.50 0.64 -1.10
C GLY A 63 0.53 0.09 -2.14
N TYR A 64 0.27 -1.21 -2.06
CA TYR A 64 -0.70 -1.89 -2.92
C TYR A 64 -1.60 -2.79 -2.08
N MET A 65 -2.82 -2.99 -2.54
CA MET A 65 -3.75 -3.98 -1.99
C MET A 65 -4.17 -4.94 -3.10
N ASN A 66 -4.30 -6.21 -2.79
CA ASN A 66 -5.14 -7.12 -3.54
C ASN A 66 -6.55 -7.11 -2.96
N VAL A 67 -7.48 -7.85 -3.56
CA VAL A 67 -8.87 -7.93 -3.10
C VAL A 67 -8.98 -8.31 -1.63
N GLU A 68 -8.20 -9.29 -1.17
CA GLU A 68 -8.22 -9.77 0.21
C GLU A 68 -7.66 -8.73 1.20
N ALA A 69 -6.57 -8.02 0.85
CA ALA A 69 -6.02 -6.96 1.68
C ALA A 69 -7.02 -5.80 1.84
N LEU A 70 -7.72 -5.42 0.77
CA LEU A 70 -8.77 -4.40 0.81
C LEU A 70 -9.92 -4.83 1.73
N LYS A 71 -10.41 -6.06 1.57
CA LYS A 71 -11.45 -6.65 2.42
C LYS A 71 -11.05 -6.64 3.89
N LEU A 72 -9.88 -7.17 4.23
CA LEU A 72 -9.36 -7.19 5.60
C LEU A 72 -9.25 -5.79 6.18
N THR A 73 -8.80 -4.82 5.38
CA THR A 73 -8.71 -3.42 5.82
C THR A 73 -10.09 -2.84 6.15
N MET A 74 -11.10 -3.11 5.34
CA MET A 74 -12.48 -2.66 5.58
C MET A 74 -13.09 -3.30 6.84
N GLU A 75 -12.88 -4.60 7.03
CA GLU A 75 -13.45 -5.37 8.13
C GLU A 75 -12.78 -5.05 9.47
N THR A 76 -11.45 -5.02 9.50
CA THR A 76 -10.69 -4.84 10.75
C THR A 76 -10.49 -3.38 11.12
N LYS A 77 -10.63 -2.46 10.16
CA LYS A 77 -10.26 -1.04 10.28
C LYS A 77 -8.77 -0.84 10.61
N GLU A 78 -7.93 -1.80 10.23
CA GLU A 78 -6.48 -1.75 10.32
C GLU A 78 -5.88 -1.98 8.94
N ALA A 79 -4.80 -1.26 8.60
CA ALA A 79 -4.26 -1.27 7.26
C ALA A 79 -3.58 -2.60 6.91
N HIS A 80 -4.10 -3.27 5.91
CA HIS A 80 -3.51 -4.45 5.28
C HIS A 80 -3.10 -4.11 3.86
N TYR A 81 -1.89 -4.49 3.48
CA TYR A 81 -1.34 -4.29 2.15
C TYR A 81 -0.93 -5.60 1.52
N TRP A 82 -0.70 -5.58 0.22
CA TRP A 82 -0.01 -6.65 -0.48
C TRP A 82 1.47 -6.31 -0.60
N SER A 83 2.31 -7.13 -0.01
CA SER A 83 3.77 -7.02 -0.16
C SER A 83 4.21 -7.68 -1.47
N ARG A 84 4.54 -6.88 -2.48
CA ARG A 84 5.01 -7.38 -3.79
C ARG A 84 6.31 -8.18 -3.68
N SER A 85 7.23 -7.77 -2.81
CA SER A 85 8.52 -8.45 -2.64
C SER A 85 8.43 -9.78 -1.90
N ARG A 86 7.40 -9.96 -1.03
CA ARG A 86 7.19 -11.18 -0.24
C ARG A 86 6.03 -12.02 -0.76
N ASN A 87 5.28 -11.51 -1.74
CA ASN A 87 4.10 -12.13 -2.33
C ASN A 87 3.07 -12.59 -1.28
N GLN A 88 2.77 -11.71 -0.32
CA GLN A 88 1.84 -12.01 0.78
C GLN A 88 1.14 -10.78 1.32
N ILE A 89 0.03 -11.00 2.04
CA ILE A 89 -0.66 -9.94 2.80
C ILE A 89 0.24 -9.47 3.94
N TRP A 90 0.29 -8.18 4.12
CA TRP A 90 1.07 -7.53 5.15
C TRP A 90 0.18 -6.63 6.03
N HIS A 91 -0.11 -7.09 7.23
CA HIS A 91 -0.75 -6.28 8.27
C HIS A 91 0.28 -5.26 8.79
N LYS A 92 0.04 -4.00 8.48
CA LYS A 92 0.97 -2.91 8.81
C LYS A 92 1.06 -2.70 10.31
N GLY A 93 2.27 -2.78 10.83
CA GLY A 93 2.55 -2.59 12.24
C GLY A 93 2.50 -3.85 13.10
N LYS A 94 2.11 -5.01 12.55
CA LYS A 94 2.07 -6.28 13.31
C LYS A 94 3.41 -6.63 13.99
N THR A 95 4.53 -6.34 13.32
CA THR A 95 5.88 -6.59 13.85
C THR A 95 6.43 -5.40 14.63
N SER A 96 6.25 -4.18 14.11
CA SER A 96 6.84 -2.98 14.72
C SER A 96 6.02 -2.39 15.88
N GLY A 97 4.80 -2.84 16.09
CA GLY A 97 3.85 -2.23 17.03
C GLY A 97 3.14 -0.97 16.51
N PHE A 98 3.57 -0.43 15.37
CA PHE A 98 2.99 0.79 14.77
C PHE A 98 1.84 0.46 13.81
N VAL A 99 0.75 -0.07 14.37
CA VAL A 99 -0.46 -0.39 13.59
C VAL A 99 -1.08 0.88 13.04
N GLN A 100 -1.47 0.85 11.78
CA GLN A 100 -2.21 1.94 11.13
C GLN A 100 -3.70 1.71 11.30
N LYS A 101 -4.36 2.47 12.19
CA LYS A 101 -5.81 2.43 12.40
C LYS A 101 -6.51 3.28 11.35
N VAL A 102 -7.30 2.64 10.50
CA VAL A 102 -7.98 3.31 9.38
C VAL A 102 -9.14 4.16 9.91
N LYS A 103 -9.15 5.43 9.54
CA LYS A 103 -10.21 6.40 9.83
C LYS A 103 -11.11 6.63 8.62
N GLU A 104 -10.55 6.58 7.42
CA GLU A 104 -11.27 6.82 6.19
C GLU A 104 -10.59 6.08 5.02
N LEU A 105 -11.43 5.57 4.12
CA LEU A 105 -11.02 5.07 2.80
C LEU A 105 -11.81 5.84 1.74
N ARG A 106 -11.12 6.31 0.71
CA ARG A 106 -11.73 6.84 -0.51
C ARG A 106 -11.15 6.13 -1.71
N ILE A 107 -11.91 6.10 -2.76
CA ILE A 107 -11.49 5.61 -4.07
C ILE A 107 -11.67 6.75 -5.06
N ASP A 108 -10.85 6.83 -6.09
CA ASP A 108 -10.93 7.88 -7.10
C ASP A 108 -12.10 7.66 -8.07
N ASP A 109 -12.26 8.53 -9.04
CA ASP A 109 -13.43 8.58 -9.92
C ASP A 109 -13.59 7.33 -10.78
N ASP A 110 -12.52 6.81 -11.36
CA ASP A 110 -12.56 5.57 -12.15
C ASP A 110 -12.24 4.29 -11.33
N GLN A 111 -12.13 4.45 -10.01
CA GLN A 111 -11.96 3.41 -9.00
C GLN A 111 -10.70 2.55 -9.22
N ASP A 112 -9.59 3.15 -9.60
CA ASP A 112 -8.32 2.46 -9.82
C ASP A 112 -7.20 2.87 -8.83
N SER A 113 -7.48 3.78 -7.89
CA SER A 113 -6.58 4.19 -6.84
C SER A 113 -7.31 4.45 -5.51
N ILE A 114 -6.68 4.08 -4.40
CA ILE A 114 -7.23 4.25 -3.06
C ILE A 114 -6.44 5.32 -2.30
N TRP A 115 -7.16 6.25 -1.67
CA TRP A 115 -6.63 7.07 -0.60
C TRP A 115 -7.10 6.53 0.75
N MET A 116 -6.16 6.31 1.68
CA MET A 116 -6.42 5.81 3.02
C MET A 116 -5.89 6.79 4.07
N SER A 117 -6.77 7.24 4.95
CA SER A 117 -6.44 8.10 6.09
C SER A 117 -6.33 7.25 7.35
N VAL A 118 -5.18 7.30 8.04
CA VAL A 118 -4.89 6.46 9.19
C VAL A 118 -4.42 7.25 10.41
N ASP A 119 -4.72 6.72 11.57
CA ASP A 119 -4.13 7.13 12.84
C ASP A 119 -2.96 6.20 13.17
N ILE A 120 -1.79 6.78 13.37
CA ILE A 120 -0.57 6.07 13.78
C ILE A 120 0.02 6.62 15.09
N GLY A 121 -0.70 7.56 15.76
CA GLY A 121 -0.16 8.28 16.92
C GLY A 121 1.21 8.92 16.61
N GLU A 122 2.14 8.77 17.54
CA GLU A 122 3.54 9.22 17.37
C GLU A 122 4.43 8.21 16.60
N GLY A 123 3.83 7.16 16.05
CA GLY A 123 4.54 6.08 15.36
C GLY A 123 5.11 6.45 14.00
N ALA A 124 5.68 5.45 13.34
CA ALA A 124 6.31 5.56 12.03
C ALA A 124 5.71 4.58 11.02
N SER A 125 5.62 5.02 9.78
CA SER A 125 5.22 4.18 8.64
C SER A 125 6.41 3.57 7.92
N CYS A 126 7.57 4.24 7.94
CA CYS A 126 8.76 3.78 7.25
C CYS A 126 9.51 2.70 8.03
N HIS A 127 9.90 1.61 7.35
CA HIS A 127 10.71 0.54 7.96
C HIS A 127 12.13 0.97 8.32
N VAL A 128 12.61 2.10 7.75
CA VAL A 128 13.91 2.71 8.08
C VAL A 128 13.85 3.50 9.39
N GLY A 129 12.64 3.67 9.97
CA GLY A 129 12.44 4.35 11.25
C GLY A 129 11.88 5.76 11.16
N TYR A 130 11.80 6.36 9.99
CA TYR A 130 11.17 7.67 9.79
C TYR A 130 9.64 7.59 9.83
N ARG A 131 8.99 8.70 10.20
CA ARG A 131 7.54 8.78 10.28
C ARG A 131 6.89 8.51 8.92
N SER A 132 7.36 9.19 7.88
CA SER A 132 6.94 8.98 6.50
C SER A 132 7.96 8.15 5.70
N CYS A 133 7.50 7.41 4.70
CA CYS A 133 8.37 6.83 3.67
C CYS A 133 8.91 7.92 2.72
N PHE A 134 8.27 9.08 2.69
CA PHE A 134 8.66 10.24 1.87
C PHE A 134 9.49 11.25 2.66
N TYR A 135 10.40 10.77 3.51
CA TYR A 135 11.26 11.58 4.39
C TYR A 135 12.39 12.34 3.66
N ARG A 136 12.47 12.19 2.34
CA ARG A 136 13.46 12.90 1.50
C ARG A 136 12.77 13.58 0.33
N SER A 137 13.22 14.78 -0.02
CA SER A 137 12.78 15.51 -1.21
C SER A 137 13.81 15.43 -2.33
N ILE A 138 13.31 15.47 -3.56
CA ILE A 138 14.10 15.55 -4.79
C ILE A 138 14.19 17.02 -5.16
N PRO A 139 15.40 17.59 -5.42
CA PRO A 139 15.52 18.96 -5.85
C PRO A 139 14.86 19.20 -7.19
N LEU A 140 14.22 20.37 -7.34
CA LEU A 140 13.61 20.80 -8.60
C LEU A 140 14.51 21.84 -9.26
N GLY A 141 14.50 21.93 -10.58
CA GLY A 141 15.23 22.87 -11.39
C GLY A 141 16.08 22.24 -12.48
N LYS A 142 17.09 22.99 -12.98
CA LYS A 142 17.99 22.48 -14.02
C LYS A 142 18.88 21.37 -13.45
N ILE A 143 18.98 20.27 -14.18
CA ILE A 143 19.76 19.11 -13.82
C ILE A 143 20.93 18.99 -14.81
N ASP A 144 22.13 19.26 -14.33
CA ASP A 144 23.35 19.16 -15.14
C ASP A 144 23.91 17.72 -15.13
N ASN A 145 23.73 16.97 -14.04
CA ASN A 145 24.18 15.59 -13.92
C ASN A 145 23.17 14.73 -13.12
N ALA A 146 22.36 13.96 -13.83
CA ALA A 146 21.33 13.10 -13.21
C ALA A 146 21.89 11.95 -12.35
N ARG A 147 23.17 11.58 -12.49
CA ARG A 147 23.80 10.51 -11.70
C ARG A 147 24.16 10.92 -10.28
N ASN A 148 24.28 12.23 -10.02
CA ASN A 148 24.76 12.78 -8.75
C ASN A 148 23.75 13.75 -8.12
N ILE A 149 22.45 13.47 -8.26
CA ILE A 149 21.41 14.28 -7.61
C ILE A 149 21.35 13.89 -6.14
N GLU A 150 21.67 14.83 -5.28
CA GLU A 150 21.53 14.67 -3.83
C GLU A 150 20.11 14.99 -3.39
N MET A 151 19.52 14.10 -2.59
CA MET A 151 18.21 14.33 -1.97
C MET A 151 18.37 15.03 -0.64
N LYS A 152 17.44 15.93 -0.31
CA LYS A 152 17.39 16.60 0.98
C LYS A 152 16.55 15.79 1.96
N PHE A 153 17.04 15.60 3.19
CA PHE A 153 16.25 14.99 4.28
C PHE A 153 15.28 16.02 4.85
N GLU A 154 13.99 15.72 4.81
CA GLU A 154 12.94 16.54 5.42
C GLU A 154 12.65 16.14 6.88
N GLU A 155 12.84 14.87 7.22
CA GLU A 155 12.83 14.41 8.61
C GLU A 155 14.26 14.23 9.13
N LYS A 156 14.55 14.84 10.29
CA LYS A 156 15.90 14.82 10.89
C LYS A 156 16.14 13.61 11.77
N GLU A 157 15.09 13.07 12.39
CA GLU A 157 15.21 12.04 13.41
C GLU A 157 14.30 10.84 13.10
N LYS A 158 14.83 9.65 13.39
CA LYS A 158 14.05 8.42 13.33
C LYS A 158 13.20 8.29 14.59
N LYS A 159 11.97 7.77 14.45
CA LYS A 159 11.06 7.47 15.54
C LYS A 159 11.43 6.18 16.28
N PHE A 160 12.17 5.29 15.62
CA PHE A 160 12.70 4.07 16.21
C PHE A 160 13.99 3.61 15.50
N ASP A 161 14.74 2.75 16.17
CA ASP A 161 15.91 2.08 15.61
C ASP A 161 15.46 0.80 14.85
N PRO A 162 15.59 0.76 13.50
CA PRO A 162 15.14 -0.39 12.73
C PRO A 162 15.94 -1.67 13.04
N GLU A 163 17.19 -1.57 13.45
CA GLU A 163 18.01 -2.74 13.79
C GLU A 163 17.49 -3.45 15.05
N LYS A 164 16.95 -2.67 16.01
CA LYS A 164 16.32 -3.23 17.21
C LYS A 164 14.96 -3.85 16.91
N VAL A 165 14.13 -3.16 16.11
CA VAL A 165 12.75 -3.58 15.82
C VAL A 165 12.70 -4.77 14.87
N TYR A 166 13.57 -4.80 13.86
CA TYR A 166 13.58 -5.83 12.81
C TYR A 166 14.80 -6.78 12.90
N LYS A 167 15.34 -6.95 14.08
CA LYS A 167 16.51 -7.82 14.33
C LYS A 167 16.34 -9.19 13.67
N GLY A 168 17.29 -9.55 12.79
CA GLY A 168 17.29 -10.83 12.09
C GLY A 168 16.29 -10.94 10.92
N GLN A 169 15.54 -9.89 10.61
CA GLN A 169 14.65 -9.87 9.44
C GLN A 169 15.36 -9.28 8.23
N PRO A 170 15.16 -9.83 7.01
CA PRO A 170 15.76 -9.28 5.82
C PRO A 170 15.15 -7.92 5.50
N ASN A 171 15.99 -6.98 5.01
CA ASN A 171 15.52 -5.70 4.51
C ASN A 171 14.53 -5.91 3.36
N PRO A 172 13.34 -5.30 3.38
CA PRO A 172 12.36 -5.44 2.30
C PRO A 172 12.81 -4.75 1.00
N THR A 173 13.74 -3.79 1.04
CA THR A 173 14.32 -3.16 -0.14
C THR A 173 15.26 -4.14 -0.82
N LYS A 174 15.03 -4.38 -2.11
CA LYS A 174 15.90 -5.21 -2.95
C LYS A 174 16.59 -4.34 -3.98
N ILE A 175 17.85 -4.64 -4.26
CA ILE A 175 18.68 -4.00 -5.28
C ILE A 175 18.50 -4.76 -6.61
#